data_4282227493b1607199204e8c0338d96e
#
_entry.id   4282227493b1607199204e8c0338d96e
#
_cell.length_a   1.000
_cell.length_b   1.000
_cell.length_c   1.000
_cell.angle_alpha   90.00
_cell.angle_beta   90.00
_cell.angle_gamma   90.00
#
_symmetry.space_group_name_H-M   'P 1'
#
loop_
_entity.id
_entity.type
_entity.pdbx_description
1 polymer ?
#
loop_
_entity_poly.entity_id
_entity_poly.type
_entity_poly.pdbx_seq_one_letter_code
_entity_poly.pdbx_strand_id
1 'polypeptide(L)'
;NELIDSVGILKPFWEKLRMLRLGIAVDTVRIVHVGDSHIRGHIFPETTGGLLQRTFGALSYTDMGINGAFCTTFTRPDRVADIAALHPDLVILSFGTNESHNRRYNSILHYRQMEELVCMLRKSLPDVPMLMTTPPGSYDSFRQRRRRRTYKINPRTSVAVQTIRRFADA
;
A
#
# COMPACT_ATOMS: atom_id res chain seq x y z
N ASN A 1 -6.41 -10.72 9.46
CA ASN A 1 -5.51 -9.60 9.13
C ASN A 1 -4.44 -9.55 10.20
N GLU A 2 -3.20 -9.47 9.80
CA GLU A 2 -2.03 -9.47 10.66
C GLU A 2 -1.11 -8.34 10.22
N LEU A 3 -0.59 -7.57 11.20
CA LEU A 3 0.49 -6.62 10.99
C LEU A 3 1.79 -7.32 11.39
N ILE A 4 2.72 -7.42 10.44
CA ILE A 4 4.03 -8.03 10.65
C ILE A 4 5.07 -6.92 10.63
N ASP A 5 5.81 -6.76 11.73
CA ASP A 5 6.93 -5.83 11.89
C ASP A 5 8.01 -6.53 12.74
N SER A 6 8.63 -7.53 12.16
CA SER A 6 9.56 -8.44 12.83
C SER A 6 10.84 -7.74 13.32
N VAL A 7 11.21 -6.62 12.71
CA VAL A 7 12.44 -5.87 13.02
C VAL A 7 12.19 -4.49 13.64
N GLY A 8 10.92 -4.13 13.87
CA GLY A 8 10.55 -2.90 14.56
C GLY A 8 10.72 -1.62 13.73
N ILE A 9 10.61 -1.71 12.41
CA ILE A 9 10.72 -0.54 11.50
C ILE A 9 9.66 0.52 11.81
N LEU A 10 8.47 0.11 12.24
CA LEU A 10 7.38 1.02 12.57
C LEU A 10 7.53 1.69 13.95
N LYS A 11 8.55 1.35 14.74
CA LYS A 11 8.73 1.87 16.10
C LYS A 11 8.74 3.41 16.17
N PRO A 12 9.48 4.15 15.31
CA PRO A 12 9.46 5.62 15.35
C PRO A 12 8.06 6.20 15.06
N PHE A 13 7.31 5.58 14.17
CA PHE A 13 5.94 5.97 13.86
C PHE A 13 4.99 5.72 15.05
N TRP A 14 5.09 4.55 15.71
CA TRP A 14 4.29 4.25 16.89
C TRP A 14 4.60 5.19 18.07
N GLU A 15 5.84 5.57 18.24
CA GLU A 15 6.22 6.56 19.28
C GLU A 15 5.56 7.92 19.02
N LYS A 16 5.55 8.42 17.78
CA LYS A 16 4.83 9.66 17.42
C LYS A 16 3.32 9.55 17.69
N LEU A 17 2.68 8.45 17.31
CA LEU A 17 1.27 8.22 17.60
C LEU A 17 0.99 8.17 19.10
N ARG A 18 1.88 7.55 19.88
CA ARG A 18 1.76 7.51 21.34
C ARG A 18 1.85 8.90 21.95
N MET A 19 2.80 9.70 21.51
CA MET A 19 2.96 11.09 21.98
C MET A 19 1.72 11.92 21.62
N LEU A 20 1.20 11.78 20.41
CA LEU A 20 -0.04 12.44 19.98
C LEU A 20 -1.22 12.07 20.89
N ARG A 21 -1.39 10.78 21.21
CA ARG A 21 -2.45 10.30 22.12
C ARG A 21 -2.32 10.85 23.54
N LEU A 22 -1.09 11.08 24.01
CA LEU A 22 -0.83 11.64 25.35
C LEU A 22 -0.93 13.17 25.39
N GLY A 23 -1.26 13.83 24.28
CA GLY A 23 -1.32 15.27 24.17
C GLY A 23 0.05 15.96 24.25
N ILE A 24 1.13 15.21 24.06
CA ILE A 24 2.49 15.75 23.96
C ILE A 24 2.63 16.43 22.60
N ALA A 25 3.11 17.66 22.58
CA ALA A 25 3.30 18.42 21.34
C ALA A 25 4.26 17.68 20.40
N VAL A 26 3.76 17.31 19.25
CA VAL A 26 4.50 16.74 18.12
C VAL A 26 4.08 17.43 16.85
N ASP A 27 4.96 17.41 15.85
CA ASP A 27 4.54 17.79 14.49
C ASP A 27 3.39 16.91 14.03
N THR A 28 2.56 17.47 13.14
CA THR A 28 1.45 16.73 12.54
C THR A 28 1.92 15.38 12.02
N VAL A 29 1.34 14.29 12.55
CA VAL A 29 1.61 12.94 12.03
C VAL A 29 0.95 12.80 10.66
N ARG A 30 1.74 12.44 9.66
CA ARG A 30 1.30 12.36 8.25
C ARG A 30 1.45 10.94 7.73
N ILE A 31 0.34 10.39 7.24
CA ILE A 31 0.30 9.09 6.59
C ILE A 31 -0.05 9.31 5.13
N VAL A 32 0.75 8.75 4.23
CA VAL A 32 0.48 8.74 2.78
C VAL A 32 0.21 7.31 2.34
N HIS A 33 -0.98 7.07 1.79
CA HIS A 33 -1.42 5.76 1.33
C HIS A 33 -1.48 5.73 -0.20
N VAL A 34 -0.54 5.04 -0.80
CA VAL A 34 -0.37 4.93 -2.25
C VAL A 34 -0.92 3.59 -2.72
N GLY A 35 -1.65 3.58 -3.84
CA GLY A 35 -2.19 2.32 -4.32
C GLY A 35 -3.06 2.41 -5.57
N ASP A 36 -3.83 1.36 -5.78
CA ASP A 36 -4.71 1.18 -6.93
C ASP A 36 -6.15 1.72 -6.68
N SER A 37 -7.13 1.14 -7.38
CA SER A 37 -8.54 1.52 -7.27
C SER A 37 -9.16 1.27 -5.88
N HIS A 38 -8.60 0.37 -5.07
CA HIS A 38 -9.06 0.15 -3.69
C HIS A 38 -8.73 1.35 -2.81
N ILE A 39 -7.63 2.03 -3.10
CA ILE A 39 -7.24 3.25 -2.40
C ILE A 39 -7.99 4.45 -2.99
N ARG A 40 -8.07 4.55 -4.33
CA ARG A 40 -8.83 5.61 -5.03
C ARG A 40 -10.32 5.61 -4.68
N GLY A 41 -10.89 4.47 -4.30
CA GLY A 41 -12.29 4.36 -3.85
C GLY A 41 -12.56 4.95 -2.47
N HIS A 42 -11.55 5.41 -1.76
CA HIS A 42 -11.58 6.08 -0.46
C HIS A 42 -12.08 5.24 0.74
N ILE A 43 -12.86 4.19 0.55
CA ILE A 43 -13.46 3.40 1.65
C ILE A 43 -12.39 2.88 2.62
N PHE A 44 -11.32 2.27 2.11
CA PHE A 44 -10.24 1.76 2.94
C PHE A 44 -9.44 2.89 3.61
N PRO A 45 -8.96 3.92 2.87
CA PRO A 45 -8.28 5.07 3.47
C PRO A 45 -9.12 5.81 4.51
N GLU A 46 -10.38 6.11 4.22
CA GLU A 46 -11.28 6.82 5.14
C GLU A 46 -11.55 6.01 6.42
N THR A 47 -11.78 4.70 6.26
CA THR A 47 -12.00 3.82 7.42
C THR A 47 -10.75 3.75 8.30
N THR A 48 -9.59 3.53 7.69
CA THR A 48 -8.31 3.41 8.42
C THR A 48 -7.91 4.74 9.05
N GLY A 49 -7.96 5.84 8.28
CA GLY A 49 -7.66 7.18 8.76
C GLY A 49 -8.59 7.60 9.90
N GLY A 50 -9.89 7.37 9.75
CA GLY A 50 -10.87 7.66 10.78
C GLY A 50 -10.69 6.85 12.08
N LEU A 51 -10.29 5.57 11.97
CA LEU A 51 -9.96 4.75 13.13
C LEU A 51 -8.70 5.27 13.84
N LEU A 52 -7.65 5.62 13.09
CA LEU A 52 -6.42 6.18 13.65
C LEU A 52 -6.67 7.51 14.33
N GLN A 53 -7.44 8.41 13.70
CA GLN A 53 -7.81 9.72 14.31
C GLN A 53 -8.61 9.55 15.60
N ARG A 54 -9.58 8.64 15.64
CA ARG A 54 -10.35 8.36 16.88
C ARG A 54 -9.48 7.77 17.98
N THR A 55 -8.46 7.01 17.63
CA THR A 55 -7.61 6.30 18.61
C THR A 55 -6.48 7.17 19.14
N PHE A 56 -5.87 7.98 18.30
CA PHE A 56 -4.61 8.68 18.60
C PHE A 56 -4.74 10.21 18.59
N GLY A 57 -5.80 10.77 18.01
CA GLY A 57 -6.00 12.20 17.87
C GLY A 57 -5.81 12.70 16.44
N ALA A 58 -5.70 14.02 16.28
CA ALA A 58 -5.62 14.65 14.97
C ALA A 58 -4.33 14.26 14.22
N LEU A 59 -4.47 13.62 13.07
CA LEU A 59 -3.40 13.29 12.14
C LEU A 59 -3.85 13.54 10.70
N SER A 60 -2.91 13.68 9.77
CA SER A 60 -3.17 13.79 8.33
C SER A 60 -3.09 12.41 7.68
N TYR A 61 -4.12 12.04 6.93
CA TYR A 61 -4.13 10.82 6.14
C TYR A 61 -4.47 11.18 4.70
N THR A 62 -3.48 11.04 3.81
CA THR A 62 -3.61 11.39 2.40
C THR A 62 -3.64 10.12 1.57
N ASP A 63 -4.70 9.90 0.78
CA ASP A 63 -4.73 8.84 -0.21
C ASP A 63 -4.22 9.32 -1.57
N MET A 64 -3.43 8.50 -2.22
CA MET A 64 -2.88 8.70 -3.56
C MET A 64 -3.20 7.48 -4.44
N GLY A 65 -4.48 7.11 -4.48
CA GLY A 65 -4.95 5.99 -5.29
C GLY A 65 -5.16 6.35 -6.75
N ILE A 66 -4.80 5.45 -7.67
CA ILE A 66 -5.05 5.57 -9.11
C ILE A 66 -5.76 4.32 -9.63
N ASN A 67 -6.89 4.50 -10.33
CA ASN A 67 -7.61 3.36 -10.91
C ASN A 67 -6.73 2.57 -11.88
N GLY A 68 -6.68 1.25 -11.68
CA GLY A 68 -5.89 0.35 -12.52
C GLY A 68 -4.38 0.42 -12.30
N ALA A 69 -3.90 1.13 -11.28
CA ALA A 69 -2.47 1.28 -11.04
C ALA A 69 -1.79 -0.04 -10.70
N PHE A 70 -0.58 -0.16 -11.17
CA PHE A 70 0.43 -1.12 -10.77
C PHE A 70 1.47 -0.40 -9.90
N CYS A 71 2.32 -1.11 -9.19
CA CYS A 71 3.45 -0.48 -8.49
C CYS A 71 4.32 0.36 -9.45
N THR A 72 4.52 -0.08 -10.69
CA THR A 72 5.23 0.64 -11.75
C THR A 72 4.58 1.98 -12.16
N THR A 73 3.29 2.18 -11.89
CA THR A 73 2.62 3.45 -12.14
C THR A 73 3.21 4.58 -11.29
N PHE A 74 3.72 4.23 -10.11
CA PHE A 74 4.36 5.16 -9.18
C PHE A 74 5.89 5.14 -9.24
N THR A 75 6.51 4.23 -10.00
CA THR A 75 7.95 4.15 -10.23
C THR A 75 8.36 5.23 -11.26
N ARG A 76 8.14 6.49 -10.89
CA ARG A 76 8.40 7.69 -11.71
C ARG A 76 8.89 8.82 -10.82
N PRO A 77 9.88 9.62 -11.27
CA PRO A 77 10.44 10.70 -10.47
C PRO A 77 9.40 11.74 -10.01
N ASP A 78 8.45 12.12 -10.86
CA ASP A 78 7.37 13.06 -10.55
C ASP A 78 6.45 12.50 -9.44
N ARG A 79 6.06 11.25 -9.53
CA ARG A 79 5.19 10.60 -8.52
C ARG A 79 5.88 10.44 -7.18
N VAL A 80 7.14 10.05 -7.20
CA VAL A 80 7.96 9.95 -5.98
C VAL A 80 8.14 11.32 -5.34
N ALA A 81 8.37 12.36 -6.14
CA ALA A 81 8.46 13.75 -5.65
C ALA A 81 7.14 14.22 -5.01
N ASP A 82 5.98 13.92 -5.62
CA ASP A 82 4.66 14.23 -5.06
C ASP A 82 4.44 13.57 -3.69
N ILE A 83 4.85 12.30 -3.54
CA ILE A 83 4.77 11.59 -2.25
C ILE A 83 5.71 12.22 -1.22
N ALA A 84 6.94 12.52 -1.61
CA ALA A 84 7.94 13.09 -0.71
C ALA A 84 7.57 14.51 -0.24
N ALA A 85 6.95 15.31 -1.12
CA ALA A 85 6.48 16.66 -0.80
C ALA A 85 5.41 16.71 0.31
N LEU A 86 4.76 15.60 0.59
CA LEU A 86 3.80 15.47 1.71
C LEU A 86 4.49 15.25 3.07
N HIS A 87 5.80 15.08 3.10
CA HIS A 87 6.59 14.84 4.32
C HIS A 87 5.99 13.74 5.22
N PRO A 88 5.77 12.51 4.70
CA PRO A 88 5.11 11.46 5.45
C PRO A 88 5.95 10.94 6.62
N ASP A 89 5.27 10.56 7.70
CA ASP A 89 5.83 9.77 8.81
C ASP A 89 5.64 8.26 8.56
N LEU A 90 4.73 7.90 7.65
CA LEU A 90 4.49 6.54 7.18
C LEU A 90 4.00 6.58 5.74
N VAL A 91 4.58 5.74 4.89
CA VAL A 91 4.04 5.45 3.55
C VAL A 91 3.43 4.05 3.55
N ILE A 92 2.16 3.93 3.12
CA ILE A 92 1.50 2.65 2.92
C ILE A 92 1.43 2.38 1.42
N LEU A 93 1.85 1.19 0.99
CA LEU A 93 1.87 0.76 -0.41
C LEU A 93 0.88 -0.41 -0.60
N SER A 94 -0.17 -0.18 -1.37
CA SER A 94 -1.26 -1.13 -1.60
C SER A 94 -1.40 -1.47 -3.09
N PHE A 95 -0.68 -2.52 -3.50
CA PHE A 95 -0.62 -3.02 -4.87
C PHE A 95 -0.81 -4.54 -4.91
N GLY A 96 -0.80 -5.11 -6.11
CA GLY A 96 -0.86 -6.55 -6.31
C GLY A 96 -2.17 -7.05 -6.92
N THR A 97 -3.27 -6.30 -6.82
CA THR A 97 -4.55 -6.68 -7.44
C THR A 97 -4.45 -6.65 -8.95
N ASN A 98 -4.03 -5.53 -9.52
CA ASN A 98 -3.93 -5.38 -10.99
C ASN A 98 -2.82 -6.26 -11.57
N GLU A 99 -1.69 -6.36 -10.88
CA GLU A 99 -0.61 -7.27 -11.24
C GLU A 99 -1.12 -8.71 -11.35
N SER A 100 -1.87 -9.19 -10.35
CA SER A 100 -2.41 -10.56 -10.32
C SER A 100 -3.52 -10.81 -11.36
N HIS A 101 -4.21 -9.77 -11.84
CA HIS A 101 -5.18 -9.89 -12.92
C HIS A 101 -4.53 -10.12 -14.30
N ASN A 102 -3.26 -9.82 -14.45
CA ASN A 102 -2.55 -10.15 -15.67
C ASN A 102 -2.42 -11.67 -15.81
N ARG A 103 -2.92 -12.23 -16.91
CA ARG A 103 -2.83 -13.68 -17.19
C ARG A 103 -1.38 -14.18 -17.30
N ARG A 104 -0.44 -13.29 -17.62
CA ARG A 104 1.00 -13.56 -17.68
C ARG A 104 1.71 -13.07 -16.41
N TYR A 105 1.01 -13.07 -15.26
CA TYR A 105 1.61 -12.67 -13.99
C TYR A 105 2.91 -13.42 -13.74
N ASN A 106 3.95 -12.67 -13.38
CA ASN A 106 5.28 -13.20 -13.05
C ASN A 106 5.72 -12.64 -11.70
N SER A 107 5.88 -13.51 -10.72
CA SER A 107 6.22 -13.14 -9.34
C SER A 107 7.62 -12.52 -9.23
N ILE A 108 8.59 -12.98 -10.04
CA ILE A 108 9.96 -12.43 -10.03
C ILE A 108 9.95 -11.00 -10.58
N LEU A 109 9.21 -10.78 -11.67
CA LEU A 109 9.07 -9.44 -12.25
C LEU A 109 8.35 -8.51 -11.26
N HIS A 110 7.27 -8.98 -10.63
CA HIS A 110 6.54 -8.19 -9.63
C HIS A 110 7.43 -7.82 -8.44
N TYR A 111 8.24 -8.75 -7.93
CA TYR A 111 9.21 -8.50 -6.88
C TYR A 111 10.18 -7.38 -7.26
N ARG A 112 10.80 -7.46 -8.44
CA ARG A 112 11.74 -6.43 -8.94
C ARG A 112 11.07 -5.07 -9.12
N GLN A 113 9.84 -5.03 -9.57
CA GLN A 113 9.08 -3.79 -9.74
C GLN A 113 8.78 -3.12 -8.39
N MET A 114 8.45 -3.91 -7.35
CA MET A 114 8.32 -3.39 -5.99
C MET A 114 9.64 -2.87 -5.44
N GLU A 115 10.72 -3.61 -5.66
CA GLU A 115 12.08 -3.22 -5.26
C GLU A 115 12.47 -1.87 -5.89
N GLU A 116 12.22 -1.69 -7.18
CA GLU A 116 12.50 -0.44 -7.89
C GLU A 116 11.72 0.74 -7.29
N LEU A 117 10.41 0.58 -7.05
CA LEU A 117 9.59 1.61 -6.42
C LEU A 117 10.11 1.97 -5.02
N VAL A 118 10.37 0.97 -4.18
CA VAL A 118 10.87 1.19 -2.81
C VAL A 118 12.25 1.83 -2.83
N CYS A 119 13.15 1.42 -3.73
CA CYS A 119 14.46 2.05 -3.90
C CYS A 119 14.35 3.54 -4.30
N MET A 120 13.42 3.88 -5.18
CA MET A 120 13.18 5.28 -5.56
C MET A 120 12.63 6.08 -4.38
N LEU A 121 11.66 5.54 -3.65
CA LEU A 121 11.11 6.18 -2.45
C LEU A 121 12.18 6.37 -1.37
N ARG A 122 13.04 5.37 -1.14
CA ARG A 122 14.12 5.44 -0.15
C ARG A 122 15.14 6.54 -0.43
N LYS A 123 15.40 6.87 -1.70
CA LYS A 123 16.28 7.99 -2.06
C LYS A 123 15.73 9.34 -1.60
N SER A 124 14.42 9.52 -1.63
CA SER A 124 13.76 10.78 -1.22
C SER A 124 13.29 10.76 0.23
N LEU A 125 13.05 9.58 0.80
CA LEU A 125 12.48 9.33 2.13
C LEU A 125 13.30 8.24 2.84
N PRO A 126 14.59 8.50 3.19
CA PRO A 126 15.51 7.47 3.70
C PRO A 126 15.04 6.86 5.01
N ASP A 127 14.48 7.66 5.93
CA ASP A 127 14.14 7.26 7.29
C ASP A 127 12.64 6.98 7.50
N VAL A 128 11.82 7.16 6.45
CA VAL A 128 10.37 6.98 6.56
C VAL A 128 10.02 5.50 6.48
N PRO A 129 9.32 4.93 7.48
CA PRO A 129 8.85 3.55 7.41
C PRO A 129 7.87 3.36 6.26
N MET A 130 7.96 2.19 5.60
CA MET A 130 7.08 1.80 4.52
C MET A 130 6.35 0.52 4.91
N LEU A 131 5.02 0.54 4.85
CA LEU A 131 4.16 -0.60 5.13
C LEU A 131 3.55 -1.09 3.82
N MET A 132 3.68 -2.38 3.52
CA MET A 132 3.02 -2.99 2.38
C MET A 132 1.76 -3.72 2.79
N THR A 133 0.67 -3.55 2.04
CA THR A 133 -0.52 -4.36 2.22
C THR A 133 -0.60 -5.44 1.14
N THR A 134 -1.15 -6.59 1.49
CA THR A 134 -1.46 -7.64 0.52
C THR A 134 -2.80 -7.36 -0.16
N PRO A 135 -2.95 -7.68 -1.46
CA PRO A 135 -4.21 -7.49 -2.17
C PRO A 135 -5.32 -8.38 -1.60
N PRO A 136 -6.58 -7.91 -1.61
CA PRO A 136 -7.71 -8.75 -1.28
C PRO A 136 -7.89 -9.86 -2.32
N GLY A 137 -8.65 -10.90 -1.97
CA GLY A 137 -9.05 -11.94 -2.91
C GLY A 137 -9.77 -11.36 -4.13
N SER A 138 -9.48 -11.88 -5.30
CA SER A 138 -10.07 -11.42 -6.55
C SER A 138 -10.62 -12.57 -7.39
N TYR A 139 -11.47 -12.23 -8.37
CA TYR A 139 -12.11 -13.20 -9.25
C TYR A 139 -11.78 -12.89 -10.71
N ASP A 140 -11.44 -13.93 -11.47
CA ASP A 140 -11.41 -13.87 -12.93
C ASP A 140 -12.83 -14.02 -13.49
N SER A 141 -13.21 -13.14 -14.40
CA SER A 141 -14.49 -13.26 -15.13
C SER A 141 -14.27 -13.96 -16.48
N PHE A 142 -15.09 -14.97 -16.76
CA PHE A 142 -15.07 -15.68 -18.03
C PHE A 142 -16.39 -15.44 -18.76
N ARG A 143 -16.32 -15.03 -20.02
CA ARG A 143 -17.48 -14.88 -20.90
C ARG A 143 -17.79 -16.23 -21.54
N GLN A 144 -18.87 -16.88 -21.13
CA GLN A 144 -19.38 -18.05 -21.85
C GLN A 144 -20.22 -17.62 -23.07
N ARG A 145 -20.25 -18.47 -24.12
CA ARG A 145 -20.86 -18.19 -25.43
C ARG A 145 -22.34 -17.75 -25.42
N ARG A 146 -23.07 -17.85 -24.30
CA ARG A 146 -24.47 -17.43 -24.15
C ARG A 146 -24.68 -16.55 -22.92
N ARG A 147 -24.16 -15.31 -22.93
CA ARG A 147 -24.51 -14.21 -22.00
C ARG A 147 -24.30 -14.43 -20.48
N ARG A 148 -23.87 -15.58 -19.98
CA ARG A 148 -23.56 -15.77 -18.56
C ARG A 148 -22.07 -15.53 -18.31
N ARG A 149 -21.76 -14.58 -17.41
CA ARG A 149 -20.41 -14.46 -16.85
C ARG A 149 -20.27 -15.47 -15.72
N THR A 150 -19.27 -16.31 -15.75
CA THR A 150 -18.84 -17.12 -14.63
C THR A 150 -17.63 -16.48 -13.97
N TYR A 151 -17.59 -16.53 -12.65
CA TYR A 151 -16.50 -15.98 -11.85
C TYR A 151 -15.77 -17.14 -11.20
N LYS A 152 -14.45 -17.15 -11.28
CA LYS A 152 -13.59 -18.11 -10.58
C LYS A 152 -12.58 -17.33 -9.76
N ILE A 153 -12.22 -17.84 -8.59
CA ILE A 153 -11.16 -17.28 -7.77
C ILE A 153 -9.89 -17.17 -8.61
N ASN A 154 -9.27 -15.98 -8.59
CA ASN A 154 -8.01 -15.75 -9.29
C ASN A 154 -6.85 -16.38 -8.49
N PRO A 155 -6.25 -17.49 -8.94
CA PRO A 155 -5.19 -18.16 -8.21
C PRO A 155 -3.90 -17.33 -8.15
N ARG A 156 -3.71 -16.39 -9.08
CA ARG A 156 -2.51 -15.54 -9.12
C ARG A 156 -2.49 -14.54 -7.96
N THR A 157 -3.66 -14.20 -7.39
CA THR A 157 -3.71 -13.31 -6.23
C THR A 157 -2.99 -13.91 -5.02
N SER A 158 -3.12 -15.22 -4.77
CA SER A 158 -2.38 -15.87 -3.69
C SER A 158 -0.86 -15.85 -3.91
N VAL A 159 -0.42 -15.98 -5.16
CA VAL A 159 0.99 -15.87 -5.52
C VAL A 159 1.49 -14.43 -5.32
N ALA A 160 0.67 -13.42 -5.67
CA ALA A 160 1.01 -12.02 -5.43
C ALA A 160 1.13 -11.70 -3.93
N VAL A 161 0.21 -12.22 -3.10
CA VAL A 161 0.29 -12.11 -1.63
C VAL A 161 1.61 -12.67 -1.10
N GLN A 162 1.99 -13.88 -1.54
CA GLN A 162 3.25 -14.49 -1.11
C GLN A 162 4.47 -13.70 -1.60
N THR A 163 4.41 -13.14 -2.81
CA THR A 163 5.48 -12.32 -3.37
C THR A 163 5.69 -11.05 -2.55
N ILE A 164 4.60 -10.37 -2.18
CA ILE A 164 4.65 -9.15 -1.36
C ILE A 164 5.20 -9.46 0.04
N ARG A 165 4.74 -10.55 0.68
CA ARG A 165 5.27 -10.97 1.99
C ARG A 165 6.77 -11.23 1.93
N ARG A 166 7.23 -12.03 0.97
CA ARG A 166 8.66 -12.31 0.80
C ARG A 166 9.49 -11.06 0.55
N PHE A 167 8.93 -10.08 -0.16
CA PHE A 167 9.60 -8.80 -0.40
C PHE A 167 9.69 -7.96 0.88
N ALA A 168 8.62 -7.92 1.67
CA ALA A 168 8.58 -7.16 2.91
C ALA A 168 9.48 -7.75 4.01
N ASP A 169 9.74 -9.06 3.95
CA ASP A 169 10.61 -9.78 4.90
C ASP A 169 12.10 -9.71 4.54
N ALA A 170 12.46 -9.19 3.36
CA ALA A 170 13.83 -9.13 2.84
C ALA A 170 14.51 -7.80 3.16
#